data_40e20893537355059497b9ceb30fa33e
#
_entry.id   40e20893537355059497b9ceb30fa33e
#
_cell.length_a   1.000
_cell.length_b   1.000
_cell.length_c   1.000
_cell.angle_alpha   90.00
_cell.angle_beta   90.00
_cell.angle_gamma   90.00
#
_symmetry.space_group_name_H-M   'P 1'
#
loop_
_entity.id
_entity.type
_entity.pdbx_description
1 polymer ?
#
loop_
_entity_poly.entity_id
_entity_poly.type
_entity_poly.pdbx_seq_one_letter_code
_entity_poly.pdbx_strand_id
1 'polypeptide(L)'
;MTRHERQRPGFGIRASIASAAARLMAEDGITDFHLAKRKAARQLGLPEHTAFPDNAEVEAELRAYRSLYQGEDHAEMLLALRQTALDLLELLAPFNPYLTGSVLDGTAGEHSRIDILLFADSAKEVEIFLLNRGIDVEHAEPRSERVEAVLVMETDTADANLVIMPPQLERVALKFRDGRPRERIRADALRLLLAE
;
A
#
# COMPACT_ATOMS: atom_id res chain seq x y z
N MET A 1 -29.13 -35.29 -13.00
CA MET A 1 -29.24 -34.87 -11.59
C MET A 1 -28.14 -33.86 -11.33
N THR A 2 -28.45 -32.58 -11.49
CA THR A 2 -27.52 -31.46 -11.34
C THR A 2 -27.42 -31.09 -9.86
N ARG A 3 -26.23 -31.22 -9.31
CA ARG A 3 -25.89 -30.90 -7.93
C ARG A 3 -25.84 -29.37 -7.80
N HIS A 4 -26.91 -28.75 -7.32
CA HIS A 4 -26.91 -27.35 -6.90
C HIS A 4 -25.90 -27.18 -5.76
N GLU A 5 -24.75 -26.54 -6.05
CA GLU A 5 -23.88 -25.98 -5.02
C GLU A 5 -24.67 -24.94 -4.25
N ARG A 6 -25.04 -25.28 -3.03
CA ARG A 6 -25.62 -24.32 -2.08
C ARG A 6 -24.49 -23.34 -1.69
N GLN A 7 -24.44 -22.21 -2.34
CA GLN A 7 -23.64 -21.08 -1.87
C GLN A 7 -24.01 -20.81 -0.40
N ARG A 8 -23.02 -20.88 0.48
CA ARG A 8 -23.21 -20.55 1.90
C ARG A 8 -23.62 -19.08 2.01
N PRO A 9 -24.75 -18.73 2.68
CA PRO A 9 -25.28 -17.35 2.72
C PRO A 9 -24.24 -16.29 3.17
N GLY A 10 -23.27 -16.66 3.99
CA GLY A 10 -22.21 -15.76 4.45
C GLY A 10 -21.14 -15.41 3.40
N PHE A 11 -20.93 -16.24 2.37
CA PHE A 11 -19.92 -15.98 1.34
C PHE A 11 -20.37 -14.84 0.42
N GLY A 12 -21.64 -14.80 0.05
CA GLY A 12 -22.20 -13.73 -0.79
C GLY A 12 -22.17 -12.35 -0.10
N ILE A 13 -22.44 -12.30 1.20
CA ILE A 13 -22.43 -11.05 1.98
C ILE A 13 -20.98 -10.52 2.09
N ARG A 14 -20.00 -11.37 2.39
CA ARG A 14 -18.59 -10.97 2.46
C ARG A 14 -18.08 -10.40 1.13
N ALA A 15 -18.38 -11.07 0.03
CA ALA A 15 -18.04 -10.63 -1.31
C ALA A 15 -18.70 -9.27 -1.63
N SER A 16 -19.97 -9.07 -1.26
CA SER A 16 -20.65 -7.79 -1.45
C SER A 16 -20.02 -6.66 -0.64
N ILE A 17 -19.60 -6.92 0.61
CA ILE A 17 -18.88 -5.93 1.42
C ILE A 17 -17.51 -5.65 0.80
N ALA A 18 -16.78 -6.66 0.33
CA ALA A 18 -15.48 -6.49 -0.28
C ALA A 18 -15.56 -5.61 -1.52
N SER A 19 -16.50 -5.90 -2.42
CA SER A 19 -16.72 -5.13 -3.65
C SER A 19 -17.15 -3.69 -3.36
N ALA A 20 -18.10 -3.47 -2.44
CA ALA A 20 -18.53 -2.13 -2.06
C ALA A 20 -17.41 -1.34 -1.34
N ALA A 21 -16.60 -1.99 -0.50
CA ALA A 21 -15.46 -1.37 0.16
C ALA A 21 -14.37 -0.98 -0.86
N ALA A 22 -14.08 -1.86 -1.81
CA ALA A 22 -13.14 -1.61 -2.89
C ALA A 22 -13.55 -0.39 -3.73
N ARG A 23 -14.82 -0.29 -4.05
CA ARG A 23 -15.37 0.86 -4.77
C ARG A 23 -15.21 2.17 -3.99
N LEU A 24 -15.54 2.17 -2.68
CA LEU A 24 -15.34 3.34 -1.81
C LEU A 24 -13.85 3.74 -1.71
N MET A 25 -12.95 2.75 -1.69
CA MET A 25 -11.51 3.02 -1.70
C MET A 25 -11.05 3.63 -3.04
N ALA A 26 -11.61 3.16 -4.15
CA ALA A 26 -11.25 3.65 -5.48
C ALA A 26 -11.83 5.03 -5.80
N GLU A 27 -13.10 5.28 -5.46
CA GLU A 27 -13.84 6.50 -5.82
C GLU A 27 -13.70 7.61 -4.78
N ASP A 28 -13.79 7.26 -3.47
CA ASP A 28 -13.78 8.23 -2.36
C ASP A 28 -12.37 8.45 -1.76
N GLY A 29 -11.32 7.77 -2.27
CA GLY A 29 -9.95 7.90 -1.78
C GLY A 29 -9.74 7.36 -0.35
N ILE A 30 -10.60 6.46 0.12
CA ILE A 30 -10.48 5.88 1.48
C ILE A 30 -9.31 4.90 1.50
N THR A 31 -8.29 5.19 2.30
CA THR A 31 -7.10 4.33 2.44
C THR A 31 -7.19 3.32 3.60
N ASP A 32 -8.09 3.56 4.56
CA ASP A 32 -8.30 2.67 5.71
C ASP A 32 -9.30 1.57 5.39
N PHE A 33 -8.84 0.33 5.33
CA PHE A 33 -9.67 -0.85 5.03
C PHE A 33 -10.82 -1.05 6.03
N HIS A 34 -10.59 -0.80 7.31
CA HIS A 34 -11.63 -0.99 8.31
C HIS A 34 -12.74 0.05 8.15
N LEU A 35 -12.38 1.29 7.87
CA LEU A 35 -13.32 2.36 7.58
C LEU A 35 -14.12 2.04 6.31
N ALA A 36 -13.44 1.60 5.23
CA ALA A 36 -14.10 1.23 3.97
C ALA A 36 -15.12 0.10 4.16
N LYS A 37 -14.73 -0.99 4.84
CA LYS A 37 -15.61 -2.12 5.14
C LYS A 37 -16.81 -1.71 5.98
N ARG A 38 -16.62 -0.88 7.00
CA ARG A 38 -17.69 -0.38 7.86
C ARG A 38 -18.67 0.51 7.10
N LYS A 39 -18.16 1.41 6.23
CA LYS A 39 -19.01 2.23 5.35
C LYS A 39 -19.80 1.35 4.37
N ALA A 40 -19.13 0.39 3.74
CA ALA A 40 -19.77 -0.56 2.82
C ALA A 40 -20.89 -1.36 3.48
N ALA A 41 -20.63 -1.95 4.65
CA ALA A 41 -21.67 -2.70 5.39
C ALA A 41 -22.88 -1.82 5.74
N ARG A 42 -22.64 -0.57 6.12
CA ARG A 42 -23.72 0.40 6.41
C ARG A 42 -24.51 0.76 5.16
N GLN A 43 -23.86 0.98 4.02
CA GLN A 43 -24.53 1.24 2.74
C GLN A 43 -25.39 0.06 2.28
N LEU A 44 -24.93 -1.17 2.55
CA LEU A 44 -25.67 -2.40 2.25
C LEU A 44 -26.77 -2.72 3.27
N GLY A 45 -26.97 -1.89 4.29
CA GLY A 45 -27.99 -2.09 5.32
C GLY A 45 -27.74 -3.33 6.20
N LEU A 46 -26.49 -3.75 6.34
CA LEU A 46 -26.14 -4.95 7.09
C LEU A 46 -26.04 -4.69 8.59
N PRO A 47 -26.37 -5.68 9.44
CA PRO A 47 -26.25 -5.57 10.89
C PRO A 47 -24.79 -5.33 11.35
N GLU A 48 -24.61 -4.65 12.49
CA GLU A 48 -23.29 -4.30 13.05
C GLU A 48 -22.39 -5.53 13.35
N HIS A 49 -23.00 -6.67 13.63
CA HIS A 49 -22.30 -7.93 13.90
C HIS A 49 -21.94 -8.74 12.65
N THR A 50 -22.14 -8.18 11.44
CA THR A 50 -21.80 -8.87 10.20
C THR A 50 -20.28 -9.09 10.11
N ALA A 51 -19.88 -10.33 9.79
CA ALA A 51 -18.48 -10.67 9.59
C ALA A 51 -17.91 -9.95 8.35
N PHE A 52 -16.88 -9.15 8.55
CA PHE A 52 -16.22 -8.44 7.46
C PHE A 52 -15.31 -9.36 6.63
N PRO A 53 -15.12 -9.06 5.34
CA PRO A 53 -14.07 -9.66 4.53
C PRO A 53 -12.70 -9.32 5.12
N ASP A 54 -11.70 -10.14 4.83
CA ASP A 54 -10.33 -9.77 5.15
C ASP A 54 -9.80 -8.69 4.20
N ASN A 55 -8.61 -8.17 4.46
CA ASN A 55 -8.06 -7.11 3.61
C ASN A 55 -7.66 -7.64 2.23
N ALA A 56 -7.23 -8.91 2.13
CA ALA A 56 -6.88 -9.51 0.84
C ALA A 56 -8.09 -9.64 -0.09
N GLU A 57 -9.27 -9.96 0.46
CA GLU A 57 -10.52 -9.99 -0.31
C GLU A 57 -10.84 -8.59 -0.87
N VAL A 58 -10.69 -7.54 -0.07
CA VAL A 58 -10.94 -6.15 -0.51
C VAL A 58 -9.87 -5.70 -1.52
N GLU A 59 -8.60 -6.04 -1.32
CA GLU A 59 -7.51 -5.72 -2.25
C GLU A 59 -7.71 -6.40 -3.62
N ALA A 60 -8.16 -7.66 -3.64
CA ALA A 60 -8.48 -8.37 -4.88
C ALA A 60 -9.60 -7.65 -5.65
N GLU A 61 -10.68 -7.28 -4.96
CA GLU A 61 -11.78 -6.53 -5.55
C GLU A 61 -11.35 -5.13 -6.01
N LEU A 62 -10.46 -4.45 -5.27
CA LEU A 62 -9.94 -3.14 -5.63
C LEU A 62 -9.09 -3.19 -6.91
N ARG A 63 -8.23 -4.21 -7.05
CA ARG A 63 -7.49 -4.44 -8.30
C ARG A 63 -8.45 -4.71 -9.47
N ALA A 64 -9.43 -5.58 -9.28
CA ALA A 64 -10.42 -5.88 -10.30
C ALA A 64 -11.23 -4.64 -10.71
N TYR A 65 -11.67 -3.85 -9.72
CA TYR A 65 -12.41 -2.61 -9.96
C TYR A 65 -11.59 -1.63 -10.80
N ARG A 66 -10.34 -1.38 -10.42
CA ARG A 66 -9.45 -0.44 -11.13
C ARG A 66 -9.14 -0.92 -12.55
N SER A 67 -8.89 -2.21 -12.73
CA SER A 67 -8.69 -2.79 -14.05
C SER A 67 -9.89 -2.61 -14.98
N LEU A 68 -11.12 -2.70 -14.43
CA LEU A 68 -12.35 -2.61 -15.23
C LEU A 68 -12.79 -1.16 -15.53
N TYR A 69 -12.61 -0.26 -14.57
CA TYR A 69 -13.22 1.08 -14.63
C TYR A 69 -12.23 2.24 -14.75
N GLN A 70 -10.95 1.99 -14.44
CA GLN A 70 -9.87 2.99 -14.52
C GLN A 70 -8.74 2.57 -15.48
N GLY A 71 -8.86 1.47 -16.13
CA GLY A 71 -8.08 0.84 -17.22
C GLY A 71 -6.72 1.51 -17.54
N GLU A 72 -6.65 2.22 -18.64
CA GLU A 72 -5.41 2.82 -19.16
C GLU A 72 -4.88 3.92 -18.23
N ASP A 73 -5.72 4.81 -17.75
CA ASP A 73 -5.32 5.93 -16.87
C ASP A 73 -4.69 5.43 -15.56
N HIS A 74 -5.26 4.37 -14.98
CA HIS A 74 -4.69 3.76 -13.77
C HIS A 74 -3.36 3.06 -14.04
N ALA A 75 -3.22 2.40 -15.17
CA ALA A 75 -1.97 1.74 -15.55
C ALA A 75 -0.84 2.75 -15.77
N GLU A 76 -1.12 3.85 -16.45
CA GLU A 76 -0.17 4.94 -16.67
C GLU A 76 0.24 5.60 -15.36
N MET A 77 -0.72 5.90 -14.48
CA MET A 77 -0.45 6.45 -13.15
C MET A 77 0.40 5.50 -12.31
N LEU A 78 0.07 4.21 -12.27
CA LEU A 78 0.82 3.21 -11.52
C LEU A 78 2.25 3.06 -12.07
N LEU A 79 2.41 3.11 -13.39
CA LEU A 79 3.72 3.09 -14.05
C LEU A 79 4.56 4.30 -13.61
N ALA A 80 3.98 5.51 -13.63
CA ALA A 80 4.66 6.72 -13.19
C ALA A 80 5.08 6.65 -11.71
N LEU A 81 4.18 6.17 -10.82
CA LEU A 81 4.50 5.98 -9.40
C LEU A 81 5.63 4.96 -9.19
N ARG A 82 5.65 3.86 -9.95
CA ARG A 82 6.71 2.84 -9.88
C ARG A 82 8.03 3.36 -10.43
N GLN A 83 8.01 4.19 -11.47
CA GLN A 83 9.23 4.82 -11.98
C GLN A 83 9.82 5.78 -10.94
N THR A 84 9.00 6.65 -10.34
CA THR A 84 9.43 7.52 -9.24
C THR A 84 9.95 6.71 -8.05
N ALA A 85 9.28 5.60 -7.71
CA ALA A 85 9.75 4.70 -6.66
C ALA A 85 11.13 4.10 -6.99
N LEU A 86 11.40 3.73 -8.23
CA LEU A 86 12.70 3.23 -8.66
C LEU A 86 13.79 4.28 -8.48
N ASP A 87 13.55 5.52 -8.91
CA ASP A 87 14.49 6.63 -8.76
C ASP A 87 14.81 6.89 -7.27
N LEU A 88 13.79 6.78 -6.41
CA LEU A 88 13.96 6.89 -4.95
C LEU A 88 14.78 5.72 -4.37
N LEU A 89 14.53 4.49 -4.81
CA LEU A 89 15.31 3.33 -4.37
C LEU A 89 16.78 3.46 -4.78
N GLU A 90 17.07 4.03 -5.94
CA GLU A 90 18.42 4.28 -6.39
C GLU A 90 19.10 5.43 -5.61
N LEU A 91 18.39 6.53 -5.41
CA LEU A 91 18.86 7.66 -4.60
C LEU A 91 19.23 7.22 -3.17
N LEU A 92 18.36 6.41 -2.57
CA LEU A 92 18.47 5.97 -1.17
C LEU A 92 19.26 4.67 -0.99
N ALA A 93 19.96 4.21 -2.03
CA ALA A 93 20.72 2.95 -2.01
C ALA A 93 21.63 2.75 -0.78
N PRO A 94 22.28 3.79 -0.20
CA PRO A 94 23.10 3.62 1.00
C PRO A 94 22.33 3.13 2.24
N PHE A 95 20.99 3.25 2.27
CA PHE A 95 20.14 2.94 3.41
C PHE A 95 19.28 1.68 3.21
N ASN A 96 19.71 0.75 2.36
CA ASN A 96 18.99 -0.51 2.10
C ASN A 96 17.49 -0.31 1.83
N PRO A 97 17.10 0.42 0.78
CA PRO A 97 15.72 0.76 0.49
C PRO A 97 14.91 -0.41 -0.07
N TYR A 98 13.63 -0.44 0.29
CA TYR A 98 12.64 -1.37 -0.25
C TYR A 98 11.32 -0.66 -0.55
N LEU A 99 10.78 -0.85 -1.74
CA LEU A 99 9.40 -0.48 -2.06
C LEU A 99 8.42 -1.44 -1.39
N THR A 100 7.33 -0.91 -0.84
CA THR A 100 6.24 -1.66 -0.22
C THR A 100 4.90 -0.94 -0.41
N GLY A 101 3.80 -1.56 0.00
CA GLY A 101 2.47 -0.94 0.01
C GLY A 101 1.80 -0.85 -1.36
N SER A 102 0.86 0.08 -1.49
CA SER A 102 -0.10 0.12 -2.61
C SER A 102 0.53 0.27 -3.99
N VAL A 103 1.67 0.94 -4.10
CA VAL A 103 2.40 1.10 -5.37
C VAL A 103 3.00 -0.25 -5.80
N LEU A 104 3.55 -1.02 -4.85
CA LEU A 104 4.01 -2.38 -5.12
C LEU A 104 2.84 -3.30 -5.47
N ASP A 105 1.80 -3.30 -4.65
CA ASP A 105 0.66 -4.22 -4.77
C ASP A 105 -0.26 -3.92 -5.99
N GLY A 106 -0.04 -2.77 -6.66
CA GLY A 106 -0.87 -2.34 -7.78
C GLY A 106 -2.23 -1.78 -7.36
N THR A 107 -2.40 -1.47 -6.07
CA THR A 107 -3.63 -0.88 -5.53
C THR A 107 -3.52 0.62 -5.25
N ALA A 108 -2.46 1.28 -5.74
CA ALA A 108 -2.29 2.72 -5.63
C ALA A 108 -3.40 3.47 -6.39
N GLY A 109 -3.82 4.62 -5.89
CA GLY A 109 -4.76 5.55 -6.52
C GLY A 109 -4.20 6.96 -6.51
N GLU A 110 -4.96 7.91 -7.02
CA GLU A 110 -4.57 9.32 -7.21
C GLU A 110 -3.97 9.98 -5.96
N HIS A 111 -4.41 9.57 -4.76
CA HIS A 111 -3.93 10.13 -3.49
C HIS A 111 -2.99 9.17 -2.74
N SER A 112 -2.49 8.16 -3.40
CA SER A 112 -1.56 7.21 -2.77
C SER A 112 -0.17 7.80 -2.66
N ARG A 113 0.50 7.51 -1.55
CA ARG A 113 1.91 7.83 -1.35
C ARG A 113 2.78 6.64 -1.73
N ILE A 114 4.04 6.91 -2.03
CA ILE A 114 5.05 5.88 -2.27
C ILE A 114 5.67 5.49 -0.93
N ASP A 115 5.46 4.25 -0.49
CA ASP A 115 5.99 3.77 0.78
C ASP A 115 7.34 3.08 0.58
N ILE A 116 8.41 3.66 1.15
CA ILE A 116 9.76 3.10 1.11
C ILE A 116 10.23 2.79 2.54
N LEU A 117 10.66 1.54 2.75
CA LEU A 117 11.33 1.14 3.98
C LEU A 117 12.82 1.38 3.82
N LEU A 118 13.43 2.01 4.82
CA LEU A 118 14.88 2.22 4.92
C LEU A 118 15.40 1.50 6.17
N PHE A 119 16.58 0.91 6.08
CA PHE A 119 17.24 0.27 7.20
C PHE A 119 18.56 0.99 7.46
N ALA A 120 18.53 1.95 8.38
CA ALA A 120 19.63 2.84 8.71
C ALA A 120 19.93 2.83 10.21
N ASP A 121 21.14 3.18 10.58
CA ASP A 121 21.57 3.26 11.99
C ASP A 121 20.90 4.44 12.72
N SER A 122 20.57 5.51 12.00
CA SER A 122 19.76 6.61 12.52
C SER A 122 18.98 7.36 11.45
N ALA A 123 17.81 7.89 11.84
CA ALA A 123 17.02 8.78 10.98
C ALA A 123 17.80 10.03 10.59
N LYS A 124 18.63 10.55 11.50
CA LYS A 124 19.45 11.73 11.27
C LYS A 124 20.46 11.57 10.13
N GLU A 125 21.00 10.38 9.92
CA GLU A 125 21.88 10.11 8.78
C GLU A 125 21.14 10.26 7.45
N VAL A 126 19.91 9.75 7.39
CA VAL A 126 19.05 9.88 6.22
C VAL A 126 18.70 11.35 5.96
N GLU A 127 18.31 12.09 7.00
CA GLU A 127 18.02 13.53 6.89
C GLU A 127 19.21 14.33 6.37
N ILE A 128 20.41 14.14 6.96
CA ILE A 128 21.63 14.82 6.52
C ILE A 128 21.96 14.47 5.07
N PHE A 129 21.78 13.20 4.69
CA PHE A 129 22.02 12.75 3.32
C PHE A 129 21.12 13.45 2.31
N LEU A 130 19.82 13.60 2.63
CA LEU A 130 18.85 14.29 1.79
C LEU A 130 19.09 15.80 1.76
N LEU A 131 19.33 16.41 2.92
CA LEU A 131 19.63 17.84 3.05
C LEU A 131 20.87 18.24 2.24
N ASN A 132 21.94 17.43 2.26
CA ASN A 132 23.13 17.66 1.45
C ASN A 132 22.89 17.61 -0.06
N ARG A 133 21.74 17.12 -0.50
CA ARG A 133 21.28 17.09 -1.89
C ARG A 133 20.22 18.15 -2.20
N GLY A 134 19.92 19.02 -1.23
CA GLY A 134 18.91 20.04 -1.37
C GLY A 134 17.47 19.46 -1.35
N ILE A 135 17.29 18.29 -0.75
CA ILE A 135 15.97 17.66 -0.62
C ILE A 135 15.47 17.90 0.78
N ASP A 136 14.35 18.63 0.88
CA ASP A 136 13.66 18.87 2.14
C ASP A 136 12.72 17.72 2.49
N VAL A 137 12.57 17.43 3.78
CA VAL A 137 11.69 16.40 4.30
C VAL A 137 10.91 16.90 5.51
N GLU A 138 9.70 16.42 5.66
CA GLU A 138 8.86 16.65 6.83
C GLU A 138 8.81 15.42 7.72
N HIS A 139 8.69 15.62 9.03
CA HIS A 139 8.51 14.52 9.98
C HIS A 139 7.03 14.16 10.10
N ALA A 140 6.74 12.84 10.04
CA ALA A 140 5.44 12.29 10.33
C ALA A 140 5.48 11.35 11.55
N GLU A 141 4.35 11.18 12.22
CA GLU A 141 4.27 10.30 13.38
C GLU A 141 4.42 8.82 12.98
N PRO A 142 5.34 8.07 13.62
CA PRO A 142 5.47 6.64 13.42
C PRO A 142 4.21 5.89 13.88
N ARG A 143 3.71 4.98 13.06
CA ARG A 143 2.54 4.13 13.40
C ARG A 143 2.88 2.90 14.23
N SER A 144 4.14 2.68 14.57
CA SER A 144 4.63 1.50 15.28
C SER A 144 5.91 1.85 16.06
N GLU A 145 6.06 1.31 17.25
CA GLU A 145 7.27 1.43 18.07
C GLU A 145 8.53 0.82 17.43
N ARG A 146 8.37 0.01 16.38
CA ARG A 146 9.50 -0.57 15.63
C ARG A 146 10.08 0.40 14.61
N VAL A 147 9.37 1.46 14.29
CA VAL A 147 9.76 2.51 13.35
C VAL A 147 10.48 3.60 14.13
N GLU A 148 11.70 3.91 13.75
CA GLU A 148 12.47 4.98 14.38
C GLU A 148 11.92 6.35 14.01
N ALA A 149 11.68 6.57 12.72
CA ALA A 149 11.09 7.81 12.20
C ALA A 149 10.36 7.55 10.88
N VAL A 150 9.49 8.47 10.53
CA VAL A 150 8.89 8.58 9.19
C VAL A 150 9.19 9.97 8.66
N LEU A 151 9.86 10.03 7.52
CA LEU A 151 10.09 11.27 6.79
C LEU A 151 9.19 11.29 5.56
N VAL A 152 8.57 12.41 5.29
CA VAL A 152 7.77 12.64 4.08
C VAL A 152 8.58 13.52 3.15
N MET A 153 8.75 13.05 1.93
CA MET A 153 9.45 13.75 0.86
C MET A 153 8.47 14.03 -0.28
N GLU A 154 8.40 15.27 -0.71
CA GLU A 154 7.64 15.64 -1.91
C GLU A 154 8.37 15.16 -3.17
N THR A 155 7.62 14.66 -4.14
CA THR A 155 8.11 14.37 -5.50
C THR A 155 7.14 14.93 -6.54
N ASP A 156 7.58 15.00 -7.80
CA ASP A 156 6.74 15.50 -8.90
C ASP A 156 5.49 14.64 -9.16
N THR A 157 5.51 13.38 -8.72
CA THR A 157 4.42 12.42 -8.99
C THR A 157 3.51 12.23 -7.77
N ALA A 158 4.09 12.00 -6.59
CA ALA A 158 3.37 11.81 -5.33
C ALA A 158 4.34 11.90 -4.15
N ASP A 159 3.84 12.24 -2.96
CA ASP A 159 4.65 12.20 -1.76
C ASP A 159 5.19 10.80 -1.49
N ALA A 160 6.41 10.72 -0.98
CA ALA A 160 7.01 9.48 -0.52
C ALA A 160 7.13 9.44 1.01
N ASN A 161 6.68 8.34 1.61
CA ASN A 161 6.91 8.04 3.02
C ASN A 161 8.21 7.22 3.12
N LEU A 162 9.23 7.79 3.71
CA LEU A 162 10.48 7.12 4.05
C LEU A 162 10.37 6.60 5.48
N VAL A 163 10.10 5.30 5.63
CA VAL A 163 9.92 4.65 6.93
C VAL A 163 11.26 4.08 7.39
N ILE A 164 11.87 4.72 8.37
CA ILE A 164 13.21 4.37 8.86
C ILE A 164 13.09 3.36 9.99
N MET A 165 13.79 2.26 9.82
CA MET A 165 13.80 1.13 10.74
C MET A 165 15.22 0.75 11.12
N PRO A 166 15.44 0.21 12.34
CA PRO A 166 16.75 -0.31 12.74
C PRO A 166 17.25 -1.39 11.78
N PRO A 167 18.57 -1.43 11.46
CA PRO A 167 19.15 -2.37 10.48
C PRO A 167 18.88 -3.84 10.82
N GLN A 168 18.77 -4.19 12.11
CA GLN A 168 18.50 -5.55 12.58
C GLN A 168 17.14 -6.09 12.07
N LEU A 169 16.20 -5.20 11.76
CA LEU A 169 14.87 -5.56 11.27
C LEU A 169 14.84 -5.83 9.77
N GLU A 170 15.90 -5.57 9.03
CA GLU A 170 15.96 -5.83 7.59
C GLU A 170 15.74 -7.32 7.26
N ARG A 171 16.23 -8.23 8.10
CA ARG A 171 16.08 -9.69 7.90
C ARG A 171 14.80 -10.26 8.50
N VAL A 172 14.02 -9.44 9.19
CA VAL A 172 12.78 -9.86 9.83
C VAL A 172 11.62 -9.73 8.83
N ALA A 173 10.81 -10.78 8.71
CA ALA A 173 9.59 -10.71 7.93
C ALA A 173 8.59 -9.76 8.62
N LEU A 174 8.35 -8.61 8.01
CA LEU A 174 7.35 -7.67 8.48
C LEU A 174 5.95 -8.20 8.17
N LYS A 175 5.01 -7.97 9.08
CA LYS A 175 3.64 -8.42 8.93
C LYS A 175 2.67 -7.26 9.10
N PHE A 176 1.56 -7.31 8.39
CA PHE A 176 0.39 -6.48 8.65
C PHE A 176 -0.27 -6.86 9.99
N ARG A 177 -1.21 -6.04 10.47
CA ARG A 177 -1.96 -6.33 11.70
C ARG A 177 -2.78 -7.63 11.62
N ASP A 178 -3.17 -8.05 10.42
CA ASP A 178 -3.89 -9.29 10.14
C ASP A 178 -2.98 -10.53 10.04
N GLY A 179 -1.66 -10.36 10.26
CA GLY A 179 -0.66 -11.44 10.28
C GLY A 179 -0.08 -11.80 8.92
N ARG A 180 -0.60 -11.24 7.80
CA ARG A 180 -0.05 -11.45 6.46
C ARG A 180 1.38 -10.88 6.36
N PRO A 181 2.29 -11.51 5.62
CA PRO A 181 3.59 -10.92 5.33
C PRO A 181 3.39 -9.61 4.54
N ARG A 182 4.14 -8.59 4.90
CA ARG A 182 4.21 -7.35 4.14
C ARG A 182 5.26 -7.51 3.06
N GLU A 183 4.83 -7.58 1.82
CA GLU A 183 5.72 -7.68 0.68
C GLU A 183 6.56 -6.42 0.53
N ARG A 184 7.79 -6.62 0.06
CA ARG A 184 8.73 -5.54 -0.23
C ARG A 184 9.73 -6.00 -1.27
N ILE A 185 10.13 -5.10 -2.15
CA ILE A 185 11.10 -5.39 -3.22
C ILE A 185 12.21 -4.33 -3.27
N ARG A 186 13.36 -4.73 -3.76
CA ARG A 186 14.49 -3.85 -4.08
C ARG A 186 14.39 -3.32 -5.50
N ALA A 187 15.28 -2.36 -5.84
CA ALA A 187 15.33 -1.74 -7.16
C ALA A 187 15.42 -2.75 -8.31
N ASP A 188 16.23 -3.81 -8.17
CA ASP A 188 16.38 -4.81 -9.23
C ASP A 188 15.07 -5.55 -9.54
N ALA A 189 14.32 -5.94 -8.51
CA ALA A 189 13.03 -6.57 -8.68
C ALA A 189 11.98 -5.60 -9.25
N LEU A 190 12.04 -4.31 -8.86
CA LEU A 190 11.15 -3.29 -9.42
C LEU A 190 11.44 -3.02 -10.90
N ARG A 191 12.73 -3.03 -11.32
CA ARG A 191 13.09 -2.92 -12.75
C ARG A 191 12.50 -4.07 -13.58
N LEU A 192 12.51 -5.29 -13.04
CA LEU A 192 11.88 -6.44 -13.71
C LEU A 192 10.38 -6.25 -13.83
N LEU A 193 9.72 -5.79 -12.78
CA LEU A 193 8.28 -5.52 -12.77
C LEU A 193 7.89 -4.40 -13.76
N LEU A 194 8.77 -3.43 -14.01
CA LEU A 194 8.55 -2.35 -14.98
C LEU A 194 8.79 -2.78 -16.43
N ALA A 195 9.45 -3.92 -16.65
CA ALA A 195 9.76 -4.45 -17.98
C ALA A 195 8.69 -5.43 -18.51
N GLU A 196 7.71 -5.81 -17.69
CA GLU A 196 6.58 -6.68 -18.04
C GLU A 196 5.45 -5.90 -18.74
#